data_ef0457e63642a71c69224befbd59a8de
#
_entry.id   ef0457e63642a71c69224befbd59a8de
#
_cell.length_a   1.000
_cell.length_b   1.000
_cell.length_c   1.000
_cell.angle_alpha   90.00
_cell.angle_beta   90.00
_cell.angle_gamma   90.00
#
_symmetry.space_group_name_H-M   'P 1'
#
loop_
_entity.id
_entity.type
_entity.pdbx_description
1 polymer ?
#
loop_
_entity_poly.entity_id
_entity_poly.type
_entity_poly.pdbx_seq_one_letter_code
_entity_poly.pdbx_strand_id
1 'polypeptide(L)'
;MAPTTAANAGQSTGIAHSKQDEVGVKIDYGTIGGSLALFEIKKPNAISDTAGNYGLDGEQRNRGVEMNVFGEPMLGLRLNASTVWLDAKQTKTAEGATDGKDAIGVANFYAVLGAEYDIKPVEGLTATARVNHSGSQYADAANTKKLDSYTTLDLGLRYRMRLNADQNEMIWRVGVTNVTNEKY
;
A
#
# COMPACT_ATOMS: atom_id res chain seq x y z
N MET A 1 4.76 -21.42 -14.41
CA MET A 1 4.48 -22.55 -15.33
C MET A 1 3.03 -22.50 -15.74
N ALA A 2 2.71 -22.88 -16.96
CA ALA A 2 1.34 -22.97 -17.47
C ALA A 2 0.55 -24.01 -16.66
N PRO A 3 -0.73 -23.72 -16.28
CA PRO A 3 -1.58 -24.62 -15.52
C PRO A 3 -1.90 -25.91 -16.30
N THR A 4 -2.32 -26.95 -15.58
CA THR A 4 -2.61 -28.27 -16.19
C THR A 4 -3.75 -28.25 -17.19
N THR A 5 -4.59 -27.21 -17.17
CA THR A 5 -5.70 -26.98 -18.10
C THR A 5 -5.31 -26.27 -19.40
N ALA A 6 -4.10 -25.75 -19.47
CA ALA A 6 -3.61 -25.04 -20.68
C ALA A 6 -3.11 -26.01 -21.74
N ALA A 7 -3.19 -25.61 -23.00
CA ALA A 7 -2.66 -26.40 -24.13
C ALA A 7 -1.13 -26.63 -24.04
N ASN A 8 -0.41 -25.66 -23.44
CA ASN A 8 1.01 -25.73 -23.13
C ASN A 8 1.31 -26.07 -21.67
N ALA A 9 0.50 -26.93 -21.04
CA ALA A 9 0.64 -27.33 -19.64
C ALA A 9 2.07 -27.70 -19.27
N GLY A 10 2.51 -27.22 -18.08
CA GLY A 10 3.85 -27.49 -17.57
C GLY A 10 5.01 -26.71 -18.22
N GLN A 11 4.76 -25.99 -19.32
CA GLN A 11 5.79 -25.14 -19.94
C GLN A 11 6.03 -23.88 -19.10
N SER A 12 7.26 -23.35 -19.17
CA SER A 12 7.60 -22.08 -18.53
C SER A 12 6.92 -20.92 -19.26
N THR A 13 6.28 -20.04 -18.52
CA THR A 13 5.72 -18.78 -19.04
C THR A 13 6.76 -17.66 -19.17
N GLY A 14 8.01 -17.93 -18.84
CA GLY A 14 9.08 -16.93 -18.81
C GLY A 14 9.11 -16.11 -17.53
N ILE A 15 9.91 -15.03 -17.55
CA ILE A 15 10.06 -14.08 -16.44
C ILE A 15 9.20 -12.85 -16.73
N ALA A 16 8.35 -12.48 -15.77
CA ALA A 16 7.56 -11.27 -15.87
C ALA A 16 8.44 -10.04 -15.57
N HIS A 17 8.52 -9.10 -16.50
CA HIS A 17 9.21 -7.82 -16.33
C HIS A 17 8.19 -6.68 -16.22
N SER A 18 8.14 -6.02 -15.08
CA SER A 18 7.37 -4.78 -14.92
C SER A 18 8.22 -3.58 -15.32
N LYS A 19 7.59 -2.59 -15.94
CA LYS A 19 8.20 -1.29 -16.25
C LYS A 19 7.53 -0.21 -15.41
N GLN A 20 8.34 0.66 -14.80
CA GLN A 20 7.87 1.82 -14.05
C GLN A 20 8.54 3.09 -14.57
N ASP A 21 7.73 4.10 -14.80
CA ASP A 21 8.14 5.47 -15.06
C ASP A 21 7.58 6.34 -13.93
N GLU A 22 8.43 7.21 -13.34
CA GLU A 22 8.07 8.05 -12.19
C GLU A 22 8.72 9.42 -12.30
N VAL A 23 8.00 10.45 -11.91
CA VAL A 23 8.50 11.81 -11.72
C VAL A 23 7.95 12.38 -10.42
N GLY A 24 8.79 13.03 -9.62
CA GLY A 24 8.36 13.54 -8.32
C GLY A 24 9.23 14.67 -7.81
N VAL A 25 8.79 15.27 -6.73
CA VAL A 25 9.48 16.30 -5.98
C VAL A 25 9.57 15.92 -4.51
N LYS A 26 10.70 16.21 -3.88
CA LYS A 26 10.91 16.09 -2.43
C LYS A 26 11.25 17.45 -1.86
N ILE A 27 10.66 17.74 -0.70
CA ILE A 27 10.88 19.00 0.02
C ILE A 27 11.27 18.63 1.45
N ASP A 28 12.26 19.31 1.99
CA ASP A 28 12.71 19.19 3.38
C ASP A 28 12.95 20.58 3.97
N TYR A 29 12.18 20.90 5.00
CA TYR A 29 12.31 22.14 5.77
C TYR A 29 12.88 21.87 7.18
N GLY A 30 13.58 20.76 7.38
CA GLY A 30 14.19 20.37 8.64
C GLY A 30 13.21 19.70 9.61
N THR A 31 12.18 20.40 10.07
CA THR A 31 11.19 19.84 10.99
C THR A 31 10.04 19.13 10.28
N ILE A 32 9.77 19.48 9.03
CA ILE A 32 8.73 18.89 8.19
C ILE A 32 9.31 18.64 6.80
N GLY A 33 9.09 17.44 6.30
CA GLY A 33 9.44 17.04 4.95
C GLY A 33 8.28 16.36 4.24
N GLY A 34 8.40 16.23 2.93
CA GLY A 34 7.40 15.52 2.15
C GLY A 34 7.85 15.24 0.72
N SER A 35 7.06 14.41 0.05
CA SER A 35 7.25 14.11 -1.36
C SER A 35 5.91 14.02 -2.08
N LEU A 36 5.94 14.33 -3.36
CA LEU A 36 4.84 14.12 -4.29
C LEU A 36 5.42 13.45 -5.53
N ALA A 37 4.83 12.34 -5.96
CA ALA A 37 5.26 11.62 -7.15
C ALA A 37 4.05 11.25 -8.03
N LEU A 38 4.26 11.30 -9.33
CA LEU A 38 3.38 10.75 -10.34
C LEU A 38 4.06 9.53 -10.93
N PHE A 39 3.34 8.42 -11.06
CA PHE A 39 3.91 7.18 -11.57
C PHE A 39 2.99 6.45 -12.55
N GLU A 40 3.60 5.68 -13.43
CA GLU A 40 2.94 4.64 -14.23
C GLU A 40 3.72 3.34 -14.10
N ILE A 41 3.01 2.25 -13.80
CA ILE A 41 3.57 0.90 -13.75
C ILE A 41 2.80 0.03 -14.73
N LYS A 42 3.49 -0.59 -15.68
CA LYS A 42 2.97 -1.64 -16.55
C LYS A 42 3.53 -2.97 -16.10
N LYS A 43 2.64 -3.91 -15.82
CA LYS A 43 3.03 -5.25 -15.40
C LYS A 43 2.34 -6.29 -16.29
N PRO A 44 3.09 -7.29 -16.81
CA PRO A 44 2.47 -8.37 -17.56
C PRO A 44 1.62 -9.24 -16.63
N ASN A 45 0.49 -9.69 -17.16
CA ASN A 45 -0.37 -10.70 -16.55
C ASN A 45 -0.40 -11.93 -17.42
N ALA A 46 -0.50 -13.10 -16.80
CA ALA A 46 -0.67 -14.33 -17.54
C ALA A 46 -2.13 -14.51 -17.96
N ILE A 47 -2.36 -14.76 -19.24
CA ILE A 47 -3.66 -15.01 -19.84
C ILE A 47 -3.57 -16.23 -20.77
N SER A 48 -4.72 -16.83 -21.09
CA SER A 48 -4.80 -17.83 -22.17
C SER A 48 -5.16 -17.16 -23.48
N ASP A 49 -4.51 -17.59 -24.58
CA ASP A 49 -4.88 -17.20 -25.93
C ASP A 49 -6.06 -18.05 -26.48
N THR A 50 -6.52 -17.76 -27.69
CA THR A 50 -7.61 -18.47 -28.34
C THR A 50 -7.29 -19.94 -28.65
N ALA A 51 -6.01 -20.33 -28.70
CA ALA A 51 -5.54 -21.70 -28.86
C ALA A 51 -5.40 -22.44 -27.51
N GLY A 52 -5.69 -21.77 -26.39
CA GLY A 52 -5.59 -22.31 -25.04
C GLY A 52 -4.17 -22.32 -24.47
N ASN A 53 -3.19 -21.69 -25.12
CA ASN A 53 -1.86 -21.53 -24.54
C ASN A 53 -1.87 -20.45 -23.46
N TYR A 54 -1.18 -20.71 -22.34
CA TYR A 54 -1.05 -19.79 -21.22
C TYR A 54 0.30 -19.07 -21.27
N GLY A 55 0.27 -17.73 -21.33
CA GLY A 55 1.46 -16.89 -21.47
C GLY A 55 1.32 -15.54 -20.80
N LEU A 56 2.44 -14.79 -20.72
CA LEU A 56 2.51 -13.44 -20.15
C LEU A 56 2.09 -12.36 -21.19
N ASP A 57 0.97 -12.60 -21.86
CA ASP A 57 0.47 -11.75 -22.95
C ASP A 57 -0.56 -10.71 -22.51
N GLY A 58 -1.03 -10.79 -21.28
CA GLY A 58 -1.89 -9.80 -20.64
C GLY A 58 -1.09 -8.64 -20.07
N GLU A 59 -1.78 -7.52 -19.77
CA GLU A 59 -1.19 -6.34 -19.15
C GLU A 59 -2.14 -5.71 -18.15
N GLN A 60 -1.57 -5.32 -17.01
CA GLN A 60 -2.20 -4.39 -16.07
C GLN A 60 -1.37 -3.12 -16.02
N ARG A 61 -2.05 -1.97 -16.09
CA ARG A 61 -1.45 -0.65 -15.95
C ARG A 61 -1.95 0.02 -14.68
N ASN A 62 -1.03 0.46 -13.84
CA ASN A 62 -1.31 1.24 -12.64
C ASN A 62 -0.73 2.64 -12.83
N ARG A 63 -1.58 3.66 -12.78
CA ARG A 63 -1.18 5.07 -12.76
C ARG A 63 -1.60 5.68 -11.44
N GLY A 64 -0.77 6.55 -10.90
CA GLY A 64 -1.14 7.12 -9.62
C GLY A 64 -0.39 8.36 -9.25
N VAL A 65 -0.87 8.93 -8.14
CA VAL A 65 -0.24 10.03 -7.41
C VAL A 65 0.05 9.53 -6.02
N GLU A 66 1.30 9.65 -5.59
CA GLU A 66 1.72 9.35 -4.22
C GLU A 66 2.13 10.65 -3.53
N MET A 67 1.66 10.84 -2.31
CA MET A 67 2.05 11.95 -1.45
C MET A 67 2.45 11.42 -0.08
N ASN A 68 3.62 11.85 0.39
CA ASN A 68 4.12 11.57 1.72
C ASN A 68 4.44 12.88 2.44
N VAL A 69 4.06 12.98 3.70
CA VAL A 69 4.40 14.08 4.60
C VAL A 69 4.84 13.48 5.93
N PHE A 70 5.93 13.99 6.48
CA PHE A 70 6.44 13.53 7.77
C PHE A 70 7.15 14.68 8.49
N GLY A 71 7.21 14.59 9.80
CA GLY A 71 7.97 15.57 10.57
C GLY A 71 7.56 15.66 12.02
N GLU A 72 8.21 16.61 12.70
CA GLU A 72 7.96 16.98 14.09
C GLU A 72 7.55 18.46 14.15
N PRO A 73 6.25 18.79 13.86
CA PRO A 73 5.79 20.18 13.80
C PRO A 73 5.87 20.90 15.15
N MET A 74 5.92 20.17 16.24
CA MET A 74 6.17 20.66 17.58
C MET A 74 6.91 19.60 18.40
N LEU A 75 7.71 20.06 19.36
CA LEU A 75 8.56 19.18 20.17
C LEU A 75 7.74 18.05 20.84
N GLY A 76 8.11 16.82 20.52
CA GLY A 76 7.49 15.60 21.02
C GLY A 76 6.25 15.13 20.26
N LEU A 77 5.81 15.84 19.19
CA LEU A 77 4.74 15.37 18.30
C LEU A 77 5.34 15.02 16.94
N ARG A 78 5.43 13.76 16.63
CA ARG A 78 5.86 13.24 15.30
C ARG A 78 4.64 12.78 14.53
N LEU A 79 4.55 13.26 13.29
CA LEU A 79 3.47 12.93 12.37
C LEU A 79 4.04 12.28 11.10
N ASN A 80 3.31 11.34 10.55
CA ASN A 80 3.53 10.82 9.21
C ASN A 80 2.20 10.60 8.51
N ALA A 81 2.11 11.01 7.26
CA ALA A 81 0.97 10.76 6.40
C ALA A 81 1.48 10.24 5.05
N SER A 82 0.85 9.21 4.54
CA SER A 82 1.08 8.68 3.20
C SER A 82 -0.25 8.45 2.52
N THR A 83 -0.39 8.91 1.28
CA THR A 83 -1.60 8.69 0.49
C THR A 83 -1.22 8.31 -0.93
N VAL A 84 -2.01 7.40 -1.51
CA VAL A 84 -1.90 7.01 -2.91
C VAL A 84 -3.28 7.06 -3.54
N TRP A 85 -3.41 7.83 -4.62
CA TRP A 85 -4.54 7.76 -5.55
C TRP A 85 -4.11 6.92 -6.74
N LEU A 86 -4.88 5.89 -7.05
CA LEU A 86 -4.47 4.84 -7.99
C LEU A 86 -5.57 4.54 -9.01
N ASP A 87 -5.25 4.66 -10.30
CA ASP A 87 -6.02 4.15 -11.42
C ASP A 87 -5.32 2.87 -11.92
N ALA A 88 -5.84 1.73 -11.49
CA ALA A 88 -5.32 0.41 -11.85
C ALA A 88 -6.27 -0.27 -12.83
N LYS A 89 -5.86 -0.42 -14.08
CA LYS A 89 -6.68 -0.98 -15.17
C LYS A 89 -6.07 -2.25 -15.76
N GLN A 90 -6.95 -3.19 -16.08
CA GLN A 90 -6.62 -4.30 -16.95
C GLN A 90 -6.58 -3.77 -18.39
N THR A 91 -5.40 -3.60 -18.98
CA THR A 91 -5.23 -2.98 -20.31
C THR A 91 -5.18 -3.99 -21.43
N LYS A 92 -4.83 -5.26 -21.11
CA LYS A 92 -4.88 -6.36 -22.05
C LYS A 92 -5.27 -7.65 -21.33
N THR A 93 -6.39 -8.24 -21.71
CA THR A 93 -6.96 -9.45 -21.12
C THR A 93 -7.21 -10.50 -22.19
N ALA A 94 -7.58 -11.73 -21.79
CA ALA A 94 -7.94 -12.78 -22.73
C ALA A 94 -9.12 -12.31 -23.61
N GLU A 95 -8.90 -12.29 -24.92
CA GLU A 95 -9.90 -11.84 -25.93
C GLU A 95 -10.47 -10.44 -25.68
N GLY A 96 -9.80 -9.61 -24.86
CA GLY A 96 -10.27 -8.27 -24.51
C GLY A 96 -11.49 -8.24 -23.56
N ALA A 97 -11.88 -9.38 -22.99
CA ALA A 97 -13.14 -9.55 -22.28
C ALA A 97 -13.35 -8.57 -21.09
N THR A 98 -12.25 -8.14 -20.46
CA THR A 98 -12.28 -7.21 -19.32
C THR A 98 -11.33 -6.03 -19.53
N ASP A 99 -10.98 -5.70 -20.76
CA ASP A 99 -10.14 -4.54 -21.06
C ASP A 99 -10.80 -3.23 -20.58
N GLY A 100 -10.00 -2.36 -19.95
CA GLY A 100 -10.46 -1.10 -19.36
C GLY A 100 -11.14 -1.24 -17.99
N LYS A 101 -11.39 -2.47 -17.51
CA LYS A 101 -11.91 -2.71 -16.15
C LYS A 101 -10.85 -2.46 -15.09
N ASP A 102 -11.30 -2.16 -13.87
CA ASP A 102 -10.41 -1.99 -12.72
C ASP A 102 -9.74 -3.32 -12.36
N ALA A 103 -8.49 -3.24 -11.92
CA ALA A 103 -7.75 -4.41 -11.47
C ALA A 103 -8.37 -5.02 -10.21
N ILE A 104 -8.42 -6.35 -10.16
CA ILE A 104 -9.00 -7.09 -9.03
C ILE A 104 -8.19 -6.83 -7.77
N GLY A 105 -8.86 -6.57 -6.66
CA GLY A 105 -8.24 -6.43 -5.33
C GLY A 105 -7.38 -5.18 -5.18
N VAL A 106 -7.56 -4.18 -6.04
CA VAL A 106 -6.82 -2.91 -5.99
C VAL A 106 -7.79 -1.78 -5.72
N ALA A 107 -7.67 -1.14 -4.56
CA ALA A 107 -8.44 0.05 -4.26
C ALA A 107 -7.87 1.28 -4.99
N ASN A 108 -8.76 2.21 -5.31
CA ASN A 108 -8.38 3.46 -6.00
C ASN A 108 -7.78 4.52 -5.08
N PHE A 109 -7.83 4.30 -3.77
CA PHE A 109 -7.27 5.20 -2.77
C PHE A 109 -6.80 4.44 -1.54
N TYR A 110 -5.59 4.77 -1.08
CA TYR A 110 -5.03 4.31 0.19
C TYR A 110 -4.52 5.51 0.97
N ALA A 111 -4.73 5.50 2.28
CA ALA A 111 -4.17 6.51 3.17
C ALA A 111 -3.74 5.90 4.50
N VAL A 112 -2.61 6.35 5.00
CA VAL A 112 -2.12 6.06 6.35
C VAL A 112 -1.76 7.38 7.01
N LEU A 113 -2.29 7.60 8.22
CA LEU A 113 -1.91 8.71 9.07
C LEU A 113 -1.41 8.15 10.40
N GLY A 114 -0.19 8.45 10.76
CA GLY A 114 0.44 8.08 12.02
C GLY A 114 0.78 9.31 12.86
N ALA A 115 0.61 9.19 14.15
CA ALA A 115 1.01 10.19 15.14
C ALA A 115 1.68 9.52 16.33
N GLU A 116 2.78 10.10 16.79
CA GLU A 116 3.43 9.77 18.05
C GLU A 116 3.53 11.03 18.91
N TYR A 117 3.17 10.92 20.17
CA TYR A 117 3.26 12.02 21.11
C TYR A 117 3.98 11.62 22.39
N ASP A 118 5.05 12.34 22.71
CA ASP A 118 5.81 12.13 23.93
C ASP A 118 5.05 12.73 25.13
N ILE A 119 4.71 11.88 26.08
CA ILE A 119 3.96 12.25 27.28
C ILE A 119 4.93 12.88 28.28
N LYS A 120 5.06 14.19 28.23
CA LYS A 120 6.05 14.96 29.01
C LYS A 120 6.13 14.64 30.50
N PRO A 121 5.01 14.40 31.25
CA PRO A 121 5.09 14.04 32.65
C PRO A 121 5.80 12.73 32.96
N VAL A 122 5.93 11.84 31.97
CA VAL A 122 6.57 10.53 32.13
C VAL A 122 7.69 10.40 31.08
N GLU A 123 8.93 10.62 31.52
CA GLU A 123 10.09 10.52 30.63
C GLU A 123 10.14 9.14 29.96
N GLY A 124 10.33 9.13 28.64
CA GLY A 124 10.41 7.91 27.83
C GLY A 124 9.07 7.30 27.41
N LEU A 125 7.93 7.84 27.88
CA LEU A 125 6.61 7.38 27.45
C LEU A 125 6.12 8.12 26.21
N THR A 126 5.72 7.37 25.20
CA THR A 126 5.15 7.88 23.94
C THR A 126 3.81 7.19 23.67
N ALA A 127 2.77 7.96 23.43
CA ALA A 127 1.52 7.46 22.87
C ALA A 127 1.62 7.40 21.35
N THR A 128 1.03 6.38 20.74
CA THR A 128 1.00 6.20 19.29
C THR A 128 -0.43 5.97 18.79
N ALA A 129 -0.76 6.57 17.65
CA ALA A 129 -2.02 6.34 16.96
C ALA A 129 -1.76 6.18 15.47
N ARG A 130 -2.50 5.29 14.80
CA ARG A 130 -2.44 5.10 13.36
C ARG A 130 -3.84 4.89 12.81
N VAL A 131 -4.18 5.66 11.79
CA VAL A 131 -5.38 5.45 10.97
C VAL A 131 -4.93 4.86 9.63
N ASN A 132 -5.56 3.77 9.21
CA ASN A 132 -5.36 3.18 7.90
C ASN A 132 -6.71 3.19 7.17
N HIS A 133 -6.71 3.70 5.95
CA HIS A 133 -7.88 3.73 5.08
C HIS A 133 -7.57 3.02 3.77
N SER A 134 -8.47 2.13 3.36
CA SER A 134 -8.49 1.52 2.03
C SER A 134 -9.80 1.89 1.34
N GLY A 135 -9.72 2.44 0.15
CA GLY A 135 -10.86 2.70 -0.71
C GLY A 135 -11.57 1.41 -1.14
N SER A 136 -12.70 1.56 -1.80
CA SER A 136 -13.42 0.42 -2.37
C SER A 136 -12.64 -0.23 -3.52
N GLN A 137 -12.86 -1.53 -3.75
CA GLN A 137 -12.18 -2.31 -4.77
C GLN A 137 -13.13 -3.36 -5.36
N TYR A 138 -12.77 -3.96 -6.50
CA TYR A 138 -13.55 -5.04 -7.09
C TYR A 138 -12.95 -6.41 -6.75
N ALA A 139 -13.83 -7.38 -6.46
CA ALA A 139 -13.45 -8.75 -6.17
C ALA A 139 -13.41 -9.64 -7.43
N ASP A 140 -13.87 -9.13 -8.57
CA ASP A 140 -13.95 -9.87 -9.83
C ASP A 140 -13.47 -9.04 -11.03
N ALA A 141 -12.99 -9.70 -12.07
CA ALA A 141 -12.43 -9.07 -13.26
C ALA A 141 -13.46 -8.25 -14.06
N ALA A 142 -14.74 -8.63 -14.00
CA ALA A 142 -15.82 -7.95 -14.70
C ALA A 142 -16.31 -6.69 -13.96
N ASN A 143 -15.80 -6.43 -12.75
CA ASN A 143 -16.19 -5.34 -11.87
C ASN A 143 -17.68 -5.36 -11.49
N THR A 144 -18.24 -6.55 -11.27
CA THR A 144 -19.64 -6.72 -10.84
C THR A 144 -19.79 -6.84 -9.33
N LYS A 145 -18.74 -7.25 -8.63
CA LYS A 145 -18.71 -7.42 -7.17
C LYS A 145 -17.78 -6.39 -6.54
N LYS A 146 -18.36 -5.37 -5.93
CA LYS A 146 -17.61 -4.32 -5.24
C LYS A 146 -17.48 -4.65 -3.76
N LEU A 147 -16.29 -4.47 -3.21
CA LEU A 147 -16.01 -4.46 -1.79
C LEU A 147 -15.96 -3.01 -1.32
N ASP A 148 -16.59 -2.71 -0.20
CA ASP A 148 -16.65 -1.36 0.34
C ASP A 148 -15.30 -0.90 0.91
N SER A 149 -15.13 0.40 1.04
CA SER A 149 -13.99 1.00 1.72
C SER A 149 -14.07 0.75 3.23
N TYR A 150 -12.93 0.71 3.88
CA TYR A 150 -12.84 0.58 5.32
C TYR A 150 -11.78 1.48 5.93
N THR A 151 -11.90 1.74 7.23
CA THR A 151 -10.94 2.52 8.00
C THR A 151 -10.69 1.85 9.34
N THR A 152 -9.44 1.58 9.66
CA THR A 152 -9.03 1.04 10.97
C THR A 152 -8.27 2.07 11.77
N LEU A 153 -8.40 2.01 13.10
CA LEU A 153 -7.64 2.79 14.06
C LEU A 153 -6.83 1.84 14.95
N ASP A 154 -5.52 2.09 15.02
CA ASP A 154 -4.60 1.39 15.90
C ASP A 154 -4.11 2.37 16.97
N LEU A 155 -4.03 1.93 18.22
CA LEU A 155 -3.52 2.72 19.34
C LEU A 155 -2.43 1.94 20.07
N GLY A 156 -1.45 2.66 20.61
CA GLY A 156 -0.37 2.02 21.34
C GLY A 156 0.37 2.95 22.30
N LEU A 157 1.20 2.34 23.11
CA LEU A 157 2.15 2.99 23.98
C LEU A 157 3.53 2.39 23.79
N ARG A 158 4.54 3.24 23.79
CA ARG A 158 5.95 2.85 23.80
C ARG A 158 6.60 3.48 25.03
N TYR A 159 7.27 2.66 25.84
CA TYR A 159 8.03 3.15 26.97
C TYR A 159 9.51 2.78 26.81
N ARG A 160 10.37 3.80 26.82
CA ARG A 160 11.82 3.68 26.73
C ARG A 160 12.42 3.91 28.11
N MET A 161 13.02 2.90 28.67
CA MET A 161 13.70 2.93 29.96
C MET A 161 15.21 2.83 29.75
N ARG A 162 15.96 3.78 30.29
CA ARG A 162 17.42 3.70 30.36
C ARG A 162 17.82 2.81 31.53
N LEU A 163 18.67 1.81 31.27
CA LEU A 163 19.07 0.83 32.27
C LEU A 163 20.31 1.24 33.04
N ASN A 164 21.24 1.97 32.40
CA ASN A 164 22.51 2.40 33.01
C ASN A 164 23.11 3.61 32.28
N ALA A 165 24.24 4.11 32.81
CA ALA A 165 24.99 5.22 32.25
C ALA A 165 25.61 4.91 30.84
N ASP A 166 25.74 3.63 30.47
CA ASP A 166 26.35 3.16 29.23
C ASP A 166 25.36 3.18 28.04
N GLN A 167 24.26 3.91 28.16
CA GLN A 167 23.23 4.09 27.12
C GLN A 167 22.48 2.81 26.72
N ASN A 168 22.54 1.74 27.55
CA ASN A 168 21.68 0.58 27.33
C ASN A 168 20.23 0.96 27.58
N GLU A 169 19.35 0.62 26.63
CA GLU A 169 17.92 0.93 26.70
C GLU A 169 17.07 -0.33 26.65
N MET A 170 15.97 -0.33 27.39
CA MET A 170 14.90 -1.31 27.25
C MET A 170 13.67 -0.61 26.70
N ILE A 171 13.08 -1.16 25.65
CA ILE A 171 11.92 -0.59 24.99
C ILE A 171 10.75 -1.56 25.10
N TRP A 172 9.72 -1.13 25.81
CA TRP A 172 8.43 -1.81 25.91
C TRP A 172 7.46 -1.24 24.88
N ARG A 173 6.70 -2.11 24.22
CA ARG A 173 5.61 -1.70 23.32
C ARG A 173 4.37 -2.52 23.61
N VAL A 174 3.24 -1.80 23.74
CA VAL A 174 1.91 -2.39 23.86
C VAL A 174 1.03 -1.69 22.83
N GLY A 175 0.22 -2.45 22.11
CA GLY A 175 -0.68 -1.88 21.11
C GLY A 175 -1.91 -2.73 20.91
N VAL A 176 -2.97 -2.07 20.46
CA VAL A 176 -4.22 -2.68 20.02
C VAL A 176 -4.45 -2.21 18.59
N THR A 177 -4.61 -3.15 17.67
CA THR A 177 -4.95 -2.89 16.27
C THR A 177 -6.45 -2.96 16.08
N ASN A 178 -6.95 -2.15 15.13
CA ASN A 178 -8.38 -2.10 14.80
C ASN A 178 -9.26 -1.95 16.05
N VAL A 179 -9.00 -0.92 16.86
CA VAL A 179 -9.74 -0.67 18.12
C VAL A 179 -11.23 -0.40 17.90
N THR A 180 -11.61 0.02 16.69
CA THR A 180 -13.00 0.24 16.27
C THR A 180 -13.72 -1.07 15.90
N ASN A 181 -12.98 -2.20 15.81
CA ASN A 181 -13.49 -3.50 15.39
C ASN A 181 -14.18 -3.45 14.02
N GLU A 182 -13.61 -2.68 13.09
CA GLU A 182 -14.08 -2.59 11.71
C GLU A 182 -13.97 -3.96 11.03
N LYS A 183 -15.01 -4.34 10.27
CA LYS A 183 -15.04 -5.60 9.51
C LYS A 183 -14.76 -5.31 8.04
N TYR A 184 -13.80 -5.99 7.46
CA TYR A 184 -13.35 -5.80 6.06
C TYR A 184 -12.87 -7.11 5.43
#